data_cb509279ba5e68ef55fb6da149c331f0
#
_entry.id   cb509279ba5e68ef55fb6da149c331f0
#
_cell.length_a   1.000
_cell.length_b   1.000
_cell.length_c   1.000
_cell.angle_alpha   90.00
_cell.angle_beta   90.00
_cell.angle_gamma   90.00
#
_symmetry.space_group_name_H-M   'P 1'
#
loop_
_entity.id
_entity.type
_entity.pdbx_description
1 polymer ?
#
loop_
_entity_poly.entity_id
_entity_poly.type
_entity_poly.pdbx_seq_one_letter_code
_entity_poly.pdbx_strand_id
1 'polypeptide(L)'
;LTLAEAVEKYNICKKEVDTEAKRIYSSAPGNKFNIKLGSQNAVYKELDTDRANGCIRDLQHAYSKDGGLAVLKGNIAQDGCVVKTAGVDESIWKFSGPAKVFDSQDAACEGILGGKVVSGDVVVITHEGPKGGPGMQEMLYPTSYIKSRHLGKECALITDGRFSGGTSGLSIGHISPEAAAGGNIG
;
A
#
# COMPACT_ATOMS: atom_id res chain seq x y z
N LEU A 1 25.67 15.57 1.39
CA LEU A 1 24.75 15.62 2.52
C LEU A 1 24.35 14.20 2.89
N THR A 2 24.42 13.87 4.18
CA THR A 2 23.75 12.68 4.72
C THR A 2 22.23 12.88 4.68
N LEU A 3 21.46 11.80 4.85
CA LEU A 3 20.00 11.90 4.93
C LEU A 3 19.57 12.82 6.09
N ALA A 4 20.23 12.71 7.24
CA ALA A 4 19.94 13.55 8.41
C ALA A 4 20.18 15.05 8.12
N GLU A 5 21.31 15.38 7.48
CA GLU A 5 21.62 16.76 7.08
C GLU A 5 20.62 17.28 6.03
N ALA A 6 20.19 16.42 5.08
CA ALA A 6 19.20 16.80 4.07
C ALA A 6 17.83 17.06 4.73
N VAL A 7 17.39 16.17 5.63
CA VAL A 7 16.14 16.35 6.38
C VAL A 7 16.19 17.63 7.19
N GLU A 8 17.29 17.89 7.89
CA GLU A 8 17.44 19.12 8.68
C GLU A 8 17.49 20.38 7.82
N LYS A 9 18.23 20.36 6.71
CA LYS A 9 18.31 21.49 5.79
C LYS A 9 16.97 21.87 5.20
N TYR A 10 16.20 20.88 4.74
CA TYR A 10 14.93 21.09 4.03
C TYR A 10 13.69 21.00 4.93
N ASN A 11 13.85 21.01 6.24
CA ASN A 11 12.74 20.99 7.18
C ASN A 11 11.99 22.31 7.17
N ILE A 12 10.79 22.33 6.62
CA ILE A 12 9.93 23.54 6.55
C ILE A 12 9.25 23.86 7.89
N CYS A 13 9.29 22.97 8.86
CA CYS A 13 8.67 23.14 10.17
C CYS A 13 9.55 23.80 11.21
N LYS A 14 10.78 24.20 10.87
CA LYS A 14 11.63 24.95 11.81
C LYS A 14 11.31 26.45 11.81
N LYS A 15 11.75 27.10 12.88
CA LYS A 15 11.52 28.54 13.10
C LYS A 15 12.07 29.40 11.97
N GLU A 16 13.26 29.07 11.48
CA GLU A 16 13.90 29.72 10.33
C GLU A 16 14.11 28.71 9.23
N VAL A 17 13.27 28.80 8.22
CA VAL A 17 13.32 27.87 7.07
C VAL A 17 14.40 28.35 6.08
N ASP A 18 15.25 27.43 5.65
CA ASP A 18 16.23 27.67 4.59
C ASP A 18 15.55 28.25 3.33
N THR A 19 16.19 29.26 2.73
CA THR A 19 15.64 30.00 1.58
C THR A 19 15.35 29.08 0.40
N GLU A 20 16.22 28.10 0.12
CA GLU A 20 16.02 27.14 -0.96
C GLU A 20 14.89 26.17 -0.65
N ALA A 21 14.79 25.70 0.59
CA ALA A 21 13.67 24.89 1.05
C ALA A 21 12.35 25.66 0.90
N LYS A 22 12.30 26.91 1.34
CA LYS A 22 11.13 27.76 1.17
C LYS A 22 10.74 27.92 -0.30
N ARG A 23 11.70 28.16 -1.18
CA ARG A 23 11.46 28.29 -2.61
C ARG A 23 10.89 27.00 -3.23
N ILE A 24 11.41 25.85 -2.84
CA ILE A 24 10.95 24.54 -3.33
C ILE A 24 9.51 24.28 -2.87
N TYR A 25 9.25 24.36 -1.59
CA TYR A 25 7.95 24.00 -1.02
C TYR A 25 6.84 25.03 -1.29
N SER A 26 7.17 26.29 -1.58
CA SER A 26 6.18 27.28 -1.97
C SER A 26 5.85 27.27 -3.46
N SER A 27 6.61 26.54 -4.26
CA SER A 27 6.41 26.44 -5.70
C SER A 27 5.50 25.27 -6.06
N ALA A 28 4.80 25.39 -7.19
CA ALA A 28 4.08 24.28 -7.77
C ALA A 28 5.04 23.11 -8.11
N PRO A 29 4.58 21.86 -8.07
CA PRO A 29 5.39 20.70 -8.38
C PRO A 29 6.17 20.85 -9.70
N GLY A 30 7.46 20.56 -9.66
CA GLY A 30 8.35 20.68 -10.82
C GLY A 30 8.72 22.11 -11.20
N ASN A 31 8.40 23.11 -10.40
CA ASN A 31 8.65 24.54 -10.67
C ASN A 31 8.14 25.01 -12.04
N LYS A 32 7.12 24.36 -12.57
CA LYS A 32 6.51 24.70 -13.85
C LYS A 32 5.01 24.93 -13.65
N PHE A 33 4.52 25.99 -14.24
CA PHE A 33 3.11 26.30 -14.26
C PHE A 33 2.45 25.68 -15.48
N ASN A 34 1.31 25.06 -15.26
CA ASN A 34 0.47 24.55 -16.32
C ASN A 34 -0.98 24.89 -15.99
N ILE A 35 -1.58 25.75 -16.80
CA ILE A 35 -2.96 26.21 -16.63
C ILE A 35 -4.02 25.23 -17.16
N LYS A 36 -3.59 24.10 -17.71
CA LYS A 36 -4.50 23.05 -18.19
C LYS A 36 -5.07 22.25 -17.03
N LEU A 37 -6.04 21.42 -17.32
CA LEU A 37 -6.75 20.59 -16.36
C LEU A 37 -5.78 19.88 -15.38
N GLY A 38 -6.05 19.99 -14.09
CA GLY A 38 -5.23 19.40 -13.04
C GLY A 38 -3.92 20.12 -12.79
N SER A 39 -3.67 21.27 -13.46
CA SER A 39 -2.44 22.02 -13.28
C SER A 39 -2.31 22.64 -11.91
N GLN A 40 -1.09 22.76 -11.48
CA GLN A 40 -0.73 23.45 -10.24
C GLN A 40 0.10 24.67 -10.57
N ASN A 41 -0.56 25.77 -10.70
CA ASN A 41 0.03 27.07 -10.99
C ASN A 41 0.05 28.02 -9.78
N ALA A 42 -0.23 27.49 -8.60
CA ALA A 42 -0.20 28.23 -7.36
C ALA A 42 1.21 28.31 -6.78
N VAL A 43 1.53 29.45 -6.24
CA VAL A 43 2.70 29.67 -5.38
C VAL A 43 2.19 30.08 -4.02
N TYR A 44 2.60 29.37 -2.99
CA TYR A 44 2.20 29.67 -1.63
C TYR A 44 3.09 30.79 -1.08
N LYS A 45 2.48 31.88 -0.63
CA LYS A 45 3.20 33.02 -0.06
C LYS A 45 3.84 32.67 1.28
N GLU A 46 3.15 31.85 2.05
CA GLU A 46 3.58 31.36 3.35
C GLU A 46 3.55 29.83 3.36
N LEU A 47 4.50 29.24 4.06
CA LEU A 47 4.54 27.80 4.25
C LEU A 47 3.64 27.41 5.44
N ASP A 48 2.94 26.30 5.30
CA ASP A 48 2.26 25.66 6.41
C ASP A 48 3.31 25.00 7.31
N THR A 49 3.62 25.63 8.44
CA THR A 49 4.56 25.15 9.44
C THR A 49 3.88 24.72 10.74
N ASP A 50 2.56 24.66 10.77
CA ASP A 50 1.78 24.18 11.91
C ASP A 50 1.93 22.66 12.07
N ARG A 51 2.70 22.25 13.06
CA ARG A 51 2.96 20.84 13.34
C ARG A 51 1.79 20.11 14.03
N ALA A 52 0.82 20.84 14.53
CA ALA A 52 -0.32 20.26 15.22
C ALA A 52 -1.50 20.03 14.28
N ASN A 53 -1.81 21.02 13.44
CA ASN A 53 -3.02 20.98 12.61
C ASN A 53 -2.73 21.03 11.11
N GLY A 54 -1.49 21.35 10.73
CA GLY A 54 -1.06 21.44 9.35
C GLY A 54 -0.91 20.09 8.65
N CYS A 55 -0.41 20.14 7.42
CA CYS A 55 -0.20 18.94 6.59
C CYS A 55 0.97 18.08 7.06
N ILE A 56 2.06 18.71 7.54
CA ILE A 56 3.24 18.02 8.06
C ILE A 56 3.22 18.11 9.59
N ARG A 57 2.92 17.00 10.23
CA ARG A 57 2.73 16.93 11.68
C ARG A 57 3.91 16.31 12.39
N ASP A 58 4.06 16.64 13.67
CA ASP A 58 4.98 15.93 14.56
C ASP A 58 4.36 14.63 15.09
N LEU A 59 5.14 13.83 15.83
CA LEU A 59 4.71 12.54 16.37
C LEU A 59 3.54 12.64 17.36
N GLN A 60 3.41 13.77 18.06
CA GLN A 60 2.34 13.95 19.05
C GLN A 60 0.99 14.21 18.36
N HIS A 61 1.03 14.79 17.16
CA HIS A 61 -0.13 15.16 16.37
C HIS A 61 -0.28 14.33 15.10
N ALA A 62 0.38 13.16 15.06
CA ALA A 62 0.31 12.25 13.91
C ALA A 62 -1.14 11.87 13.58
N TYR A 63 -1.43 11.69 12.30
CA TYR A 63 -2.76 11.26 11.82
C TYR A 63 -3.18 9.88 12.34
N SER A 64 -2.18 9.02 12.62
CA SER A 64 -2.38 7.71 13.23
C SER A 64 -1.16 7.36 14.09
N LYS A 65 -1.35 6.44 15.03
CA LYS A 65 -0.24 5.94 15.87
C LYS A 65 0.66 4.98 15.10
N ASP A 66 0.15 4.37 14.04
CA ASP A 66 0.83 3.35 13.24
C ASP A 66 1.13 3.85 11.84
N GLY A 67 2.16 3.29 11.20
CA GLY A 67 2.60 3.66 9.86
C GLY A 67 1.74 3.13 8.71
N GLY A 68 0.66 2.42 9.00
CA GLY A 68 -0.26 1.87 7.99
C GLY A 68 0.22 0.62 7.27
N LEU A 69 1.36 0.06 7.68
CA LEU A 69 1.89 -1.24 7.25
C LEU A 69 2.18 -2.10 8.48
N ALA A 70 1.86 -3.39 8.41
CA ALA A 70 2.24 -4.36 9.42
C ALA A 70 2.92 -5.58 8.79
N VAL A 71 3.92 -6.11 9.49
CA VAL A 71 4.54 -7.39 9.17
C VAL A 71 3.90 -8.44 10.05
N LEU A 72 3.35 -9.48 9.42
CA LEU A 72 2.71 -10.60 10.11
C LEU A 72 3.57 -11.85 9.93
N LYS A 73 3.43 -12.79 10.86
CA LYS A 73 4.05 -14.12 10.80
C LYS A 73 3.03 -15.18 11.16
N GLY A 74 3.19 -16.36 10.57
CA GLY A 74 2.34 -17.50 10.84
C GLY A 74 2.81 -18.74 10.10
N ASN A 75 2.04 -19.82 10.20
CA ASN A 75 2.39 -21.09 9.57
C ASN A 75 2.50 -21.04 8.03
N ILE A 76 1.75 -20.14 7.39
CA ILE A 76 1.84 -19.91 5.93
C ILE A 76 2.96 -18.91 5.60
N ALA A 77 3.28 -17.99 6.49
CA ALA A 77 4.27 -16.94 6.30
C ALA A 77 5.33 -17.01 7.41
N GLN A 78 6.15 -18.06 7.41
CA GLN A 78 7.14 -18.31 8.46
C GLN A 78 8.20 -17.21 8.54
N ASP A 79 8.65 -16.71 7.38
CA ASP A 79 9.61 -15.60 7.30
C ASP A 79 8.92 -14.22 7.29
N GLY A 80 7.61 -14.23 7.19
CA GLY A 80 6.78 -13.02 7.25
C GLY A 80 5.97 -12.74 6.01
N CYS A 81 5.07 -11.81 6.14
CA CYS A 81 4.27 -11.22 5.07
C CYS A 81 3.92 -9.78 5.43
N VAL A 82 3.41 -9.01 4.48
CA VAL A 82 3.09 -7.60 4.67
C VAL A 82 1.61 -7.35 4.37
N VAL A 83 0.95 -6.61 5.26
CA VAL A 83 -0.38 -6.08 5.06
C VAL A 83 -0.37 -4.55 5.16
N LYS A 84 -1.11 -3.89 4.27
CA LYS A 84 -1.38 -2.45 4.35
C LYS A 84 -2.59 -2.23 5.24
N THR A 85 -2.38 -2.01 6.53
CA THR A 85 -3.44 -1.82 7.53
C THR A 85 -4.28 -0.57 7.27
N ALA A 86 -3.69 0.49 6.73
CA ALA A 86 -4.38 1.73 6.41
C ALA A 86 -5.52 1.59 5.37
N GLY A 87 -5.56 0.49 4.64
CA GLY A 87 -6.61 0.21 3.64
C GLY A 87 -7.63 -0.84 4.08
N VAL A 88 -7.51 -1.34 5.30
CA VAL A 88 -8.34 -2.44 5.83
C VAL A 88 -9.34 -1.90 6.83
N ASP A 89 -10.62 -2.23 6.62
CA ASP A 89 -11.68 -1.94 7.59
C ASP A 89 -11.46 -2.76 8.86
N GLU A 90 -11.59 -2.16 10.03
CA GLU A 90 -11.33 -2.84 11.31
C GLU A 90 -12.21 -4.08 11.52
N SER A 91 -13.40 -4.11 10.95
CA SER A 91 -14.34 -5.23 11.04
C SER A 91 -13.80 -6.53 10.43
N ILE A 92 -12.81 -6.44 9.53
CA ILE A 92 -12.18 -7.60 8.85
C ILE A 92 -10.72 -7.82 9.25
N TRP A 93 -10.23 -7.20 10.32
CA TRP A 93 -8.87 -7.47 10.83
C TRP A 93 -8.71 -8.91 11.32
N LYS A 94 -9.80 -9.56 11.70
CA LYS A 94 -9.85 -10.99 11.96
C LYS A 94 -10.76 -11.62 10.91
N PHE A 95 -10.19 -12.44 10.05
CA PHE A 95 -10.89 -13.07 8.94
C PHE A 95 -10.60 -14.56 8.90
N SER A 96 -11.64 -15.34 8.61
CA SER A 96 -11.54 -16.78 8.41
C SER A 96 -12.52 -17.20 7.33
N GLY A 97 -12.12 -18.10 6.45
CA GLY A 97 -12.98 -18.58 5.39
C GLY A 97 -12.37 -19.69 4.57
N PRO A 98 -13.14 -20.28 3.67
CA PRO A 98 -12.63 -21.26 2.72
C PRO A 98 -11.56 -20.67 1.81
N ALA A 99 -10.47 -21.41 1.59
CA ALA A 99 -9.44 -21.02 0.64
C ALA A 99 -9.88 -21.32 -0.79
N LYS A 100 -9.75 -20.32 -1.68
CA LYS A 100 -9.85 -20.46 -3.13
C LYS A 100 -8.48 -20.25 -3.72
N VAL A 101 -7.81 -21.34 -4.04
CA VAL A 101 -6.40 -21.34 -4.48
C VAL A 101 -6.34 -21.23 -5.99
N PHE A 102 -5.47 -20.34 -6.46
CA PHE A 102 -5.13 -20.11 -7.86
C PHE A 102 -3.61 -20.09 -8.00
N ASP A 103 -3.09 -20.74 -9.01
CA ASP A 103 -1.66 -20.88 -9.28
C ASP A 103 -1.05 -19.72 -10.07
N SER A 104 -1.86 -18.73 -10.41
CA SER A 104 -1.44 -17.52 -11.10
C SER A 104 -2.44 -16.38 -10.90
N GLN A 105 -1.98 -15.15 -11.17
CA GLN A 105 -2.85 -13.96 -11.18
C GLN A 105 -3.96 -14.09 -12.23
N ASP A 106 -3.64 -14.59 -13.41
CA ASP A 106 -4.60 -14.72 -14.51
C ASP A 106 -5.72 -15.70 -14.15
N ALA A 107 -5.37 -16.88 -13.61
CA ALA A 107 -6.36 -17.84 -13.13
C ALA A 107 -7.25 -17.27 -12.02
N ALA A 108 -6.66 -16.48 -11.12
CA ALA A 108 -7.42 -15.78 -10.09
C ALA A 108 -8.40 -14.75 -10.68
N CYS A 109 -7.95 -13.95 -11.65
CA CYS A 109 -8.79 -12.98 -12.35
C CYS A 109 -9.99 -13.65 -13.02
N GLU A 110 -9.76 -14.72 -13.75
CA GLU A 110 -10.83 -15.52 -14.37
C GLU A 110 -11.78 -16.11 -13.32
N GLY A 111 -11.23 -16.65 -12.24
CA GLY A 111 -12.02 -17.22 -11.16
C GLY A 111 -12.90 -16.19 -10.44
N ILE A 112 -12.36 -15.00 -10.17
CA ILE A 112 -13.08 -13.90 -9.53
C ILE A 112 -14.22 -13.41 -10.45
N LEU A 113 -13.91 -13.10 -11.70
CA LEU A 113 -14.92 -12.63 -12.67
C LEU A 113 -15.95 -13.71 -12.99
N GLY A 114 -15.53 -14.96 -13.10
CA GLY A 114 -16.39 -16.12 -13.37
C GLY A 114 -17.26 -16.57 -12.19
N GLY A 115 -17.19 -15.88 -11.04
CA GLY A 115 -18.05 -16.18 -9.88
C GLY A 115 -17.62 -17.36 -9.02
N LYS A 116 -16.41 -17.88 -9.19
CA LYS A 116 -15.85 -18.94 -8.32
C LYS A 116 -15.54 -18.43 -6.90
N VAL A 117 -15.32 -17.12 -6.76
CA VAL A 117 -15.08 -16.45 -5.48
C VAL A 117 -16.38 -15.82 -5.00
N VAL A 118 -16.75 -16.09 -3.76
CA VAL A 118 -17.97 -15.61 -3.11
C VAL A 118 -17.64 -14.96 -1.76
N SER A 119 -18.61 -14.29 -1.17
CA SER A 119 -18.49 -13.70 0.17
C SER A 119 -18.02 -14.74 1.20
N GLY A 120 -17.06 -14.38 2.03
CA GLY A 120 -16.43 -15.22 3.04
C GLY A 120 -15.20 -15.99 2.57
N ASP A 121 -14.86 -15.96 1.30
CA ASP A 121 -13.68 -16.69 0.79
C ASP A 121 -12.35 -15.98 1.10
N VAL A 122 -11.30 -16.77 1.26
CA VAL A 122 -9.89 -16.34 1.22
C VAL A 122 -9.32 -16.69 -0.15
N VAL A 123 -9.08 -15.69 -0.98
CA VAL A 123 -8.43 -15.87 -2.28
C VAL A 123 -6.93 -16.06 -2.05
N VAL A 124 -6.39 -17.17 -2.52
CA VAL A 124 -4.96 -17.50 -2.41
C VAL A 124 -4.36 -17.54 -3.81
N ILE A 125 -3.37 -16.67 -4.05
CA ILE A 125 -2.67 -16.63 -5.34
C ILE A 125 -1.21 -17.00 -5.09
N THR A 126 -0.76 -18.08 -5.71
CA THR A 126 0.58 -18.63 -5.55
C THR A 126 1.42 -18.45 -6.80
N HIS A 127 2.74 -18.67 -6.70
CA HIS A 127 3.70 -18.61 -7.81
C HIS A 127 3.81 -17.23 -8.48
N GLU A 128 3.59 -16.16 -7.72
CA GLU A 128 3.74 -14.78 -8.17
C GLU A 128 4.88 -14.04 -7.43
N GLY A 129 5.63 -14.77 -6.62
CA GLY A 129 6.78 -14.27 -5.89
C GLY A 129 8.05 -14.11 -6.74
N PRO A 130 9.20 -13.80 -6.09
CA PRO A 130 10.47 -13.52 -6.79
C PRO A 130 11.01 -14.65 -7.66
N LYS A 131 10.75 -15.90 -7.29
CA LYS A 131 11.20 -17.09 -8.05
C LYS A 131 10.09 -17.70 -8.91
N GLY A 132 8.87 -17.72 -8.41
CA GLY A 132 7.74 -18.36 -9.07
C GLY A 132 7.05 -17.50 -10.11
N GLY A 133 7.08 -16.18 -9.93
CA GLY A 133 6.44 -15.22 -10.81
C GLY A 133 7.40 -14.53 -11.77
N PRO A 134 6.86 -13.65 -12.63
CA PRO A 134 7.65 -12.83 -13.56
C PRO A 134 8.36 -11.64 -12.87
N GLY A 135 8.87 -11.83 -11.68
CA GLY A 135 9.57 -10.80 -10.92
C GLY A 135 8.70 -10.08 -9.90
N MET A 136 8.00 -10.80 -9.03
CA MET A 136 7.19 -10.23 -7.95
C MET A 136 6.00 -9.42 -8.49
N GLN A 137 5.10 -10.07 -9.18
CA GLN A 137 3.97 -9.44 -9.87
C GLN A 137 3.03 -8.72 -8.91
N GLU A 138 2.55 -7.56 -9.34
CA GLU A 138 1.59 -6.76 -8.59
C GLU A 138 0.15 -7.24 -8.80
N MET A 139 -0.57 -7.47 -7.71
CA MET A 139 -1.95 -7.99 -7.70
C MET A 139 -3.02 -6.90 -7.89
N LEU A 140 -2.82 -5.98 -8.83
CA LEU A 140 -3.76 -4.88 -9.09
C LEU A 140 -5.12 -5.40 -9.60
N TYR A 141 -5.09 -6.29 -10.58
CA TYR A 141 -6.31 -6.80 -11.21
C TYR A 141 -7.17 -7.64 -10.25
N PRO A 142 -6.64 -8.64 -9.53
CA PRO A 142 -7.43 -9.42 -8.59
C PRO A 142 -8.13 -8.55 -7.53
N THR A 143 -7.42 -7.57 -6.94
CA THR A 143 -7.99 -6.67 -5.94
C THR A 143 -9.07 -5.78 -6.53
N SER A 144 -8.86 -5.27 -7.74
CA SER A 144 -9.85 -4.45 -8.46
C SER A 144 -11.10 -5.25 -8.79
N TYR A 145 -10.96 -6.50 -9.21
CA TYR A 145 -12.10 -7.37 -9.55
C TYR A 145 -12.89 -7.82 -8.30
N ILE A 146 -12.22 -8.14 -7.20
CA ILE A 146 -12.88 -8.38 -5.91
C ILE A 146 -13.72 -7.16 -5.52
N LYS A 147 -13.14 -5.96 -5.64
CA LYS A 147 -13.84 -4.71 -5.33
C LYS A 147 -15.01 -4.45 -6.28
N SER A 148 -14.85 -4.66 -7.58
CA SER A 148 -15.90 -4.45 -8.59
C SER A 148 -17.09 -5.38 -8.38
N ARG A 149 -16.87 -6.55 -7.81
CA ARG A 149 -17.90 -7.50 -7.43
C ARG A 149 -18.50 -7.26 -6.03
N HIS A 150 -18.18 -6.11 -5.42
CA HIS A 150 -18.64 -5.74 -4.07
C HIS A 150 -18.15 -6.68 -2.96
N LEU A 151 -17.10 -7.47 -3.20
CA LEU A 151 -16.52 -8.42 -2.24
C LEU A 151 -15.36 -7.84 -1.42
N GLY A 152 -15.02 -6.56 -1.59
CA GLY A 152 -13.83 -5.94 -0.99
C GLY A 152 -13.78 -5.89 0.53
N LYS A 153 -14.92 -6.02 1.20
CA LYS A 153 -15.03 -6.15 2.67
C LYS A 153 -15.44 -7.56 3.13
N GLU A 154 -15.66 -8.45 2.18
CA GLU A 154 -16.22 -9.79 2.43
C GLU A 154 -15.26 -10.91 2.08
N CYS A 155 -14.13 -10.61 1.45
CA CYS A 155 -13.08 -11.56 1.10
C CYS A 155 -11.73 -11.06 1.57
N ALA A 156 -10.84 -11.99 1.87
CA ALA A 156 -9.41 -11.72 2.02
C ALA A 156 -8.66 -12.20 0.77
N LEU A 157 -7.51 -11.59 0.48
CA LEU A 157 -6.61 -12.04 -0.56
C LEU A 157 -5.20 -12.18 0.01
N ILE A 158 -4.57 -13.32 -0.22
CA ILE A 158 -3.19 -13.59 0.21
C ILE A 158 -2.36 -14.06 -0.98
N THR A 159 -1.09 -13.67 -1.04
CA THR A 159 -0.20 -14.02 -2.15
C THR A 159 1.28 -13.93 -1.76
N ASP A 160 2.12 -14.68 -2.45
CA ASP A 160 3.57 -14.50 -2.45
C ASP A 160 4.04 -13.37 -3.41
N GLY A 161 3.13 -12.84 -4.24
CA GLY A 161 3.31 -11.61 -4.99
C GLY A 161 3.23 -10.34 -4.13
N ARG A 162 2.98 -9.19 -4.74
CA ARG A 162 2.94 -7.89 -4.05
C ARG A 162 1.67 -7.08 -4.34
N PHE A 163 1.47 -6.07 -3.52
CA PHE A 163 0.38 -5.09 -3.70
C PHE A 163 0.93 -3.67 -3.82
N SER A 164 0.18 -2.79 -4.50
CA SER A 164 0.48 -1.37 -4.55
C SER A 164 -0.01 -0.61 -3.32
N GLY A 165 0.48 0.62 -3.16
CA GLY A 165 0.00 1.52 -2.12
C GLY A 165 -1.47 1.92 -2.26
N GLY A 166 -2.07 1.81 -3.46
CA GLY A 166 -3.48 2.10 -3.74
C GLY A 166 -4.44 0.96 -3.39
N THR A 167 -3.93 -0.21 -3.02
CA THR A 167 -4.76 -1.39 -2.69
C THR A 167 -5.65 -1.12 -1.48
N SER A 168 -6.90 -1.55 -1.56
CA SER A 168 -7.88 -1.53 -0.47
C SER A 168 -8.44 -2.94 -0.23
N GLY A 169 -8.98 -3.16 0.98
CA GLY A 169 -9.45 -4.47 1.44
C GLY A 169 -8.33 -5.28 2.11
N LEU A 170 -8.68 -6.42 2.68
CA LEU A 170 -7.74 -7.27 3.39
C LEU A 170 -6.87 -8.03 2.39
N SER A 171 -5.73 -7.44 2.06
CA SER A 171 -4.75 -7.98 1.10
C SER A 171 -3.39 -8.12 1.77
N ILE A 172 -2.90 -9.35 1.82
CA ILE A 172 -1.65 -9.74 2.48
C ILE A 172 -0.71 -10.29 1.42
N GLY A 173 0.39 -9.59 1.19
CA GLY A 173 1.38 -9.94 0.18
C GLY A 173 2.75 -10.25 0.74
N HIS A 174 3.69 -10.52 -0.14
CA HIS A 174 5.06 -10.86 0.21
C HIS A 174 5.15 -12.07 1.16
N ILE A 175 4.23 -13.05 1.00
CA ILE A 175 4.26 -14.24 1.83
C ILE A 175 5.57 -14.99 1.58
N SER A 176 6.31 -15.21 2.65
CA SER A 176 7.63 -15.85 2.61
C SER A 176 7.74 -16.99 3.65
N PRO A 177 8.32 -18.14 3.26
CA PRO A 177 8.82 -18.47 1.93
C PRO A 177 7.71 -18.53 0.86
N GLU A 178 8.04 -18.11 -0.38
CA GLU A 178 7.11 -18.19 -1.51
C GLU A 178 6.84 -19.65 -1.94
N ALA A 179 5.75 -19.89 -2.68
CA ALA A 179 5.38 -21.23 -3.15
C ALA A 179 6.50 -21.91 -3.95
N ALA A 180 7.10 -21.22 -4.90
CA ALA A 180 8.21 -21.73 -5.72
C ALA A 180 9.51 -22.03 -4.94
N ALA A 181 9.64 -21.52 -3.73
CA ALA A 181 10.72 -21.84 -2.81
C ALA A 181 10.37 -22.97 -1.82
N GLY A 182 9.22 -23.60 -1.98
CA GLY A 182 8.71 -24.64 -1.07
C GLY A 182 8.02 -24.09 0.18
N GLY A 183 7.54 -22.85 0.12
CA GLY A 183 6.75 -22.25 1.20
C GLY A 183 5.38 -22.88 1.34
N ASN A 184 4.83 -22.80 2.56
CA ASN A 184 3.55 -23.44 2.90
C ASN A 184 2.31 -22.79 2.23
N ILE A 185 2.50 -21.73 1.46
CA ILE A 185 1.43 -21.13 0.65
C ILE A 185 1.15 -21.95 -0.62
N GLY A 186 2.13 -22.77 -1.06
CA GLY A 186 2.05 -23.60 -2.26
C GLY A 186 1.28 -24.89 -2.09
#